data_68ea4cb1dc3532f74b9a7dd7fff30149
#
_entry.id   68ea4cb1dc3532f74b9a7dd7fff30149
#
_cell.length_a   1.000
_cell.length_b   1.000
_cell.length_c   1.000
_cell.angle_alpha   90.00
_cell.angle_beta   90.00
_cell.angle_gamma   90.00
#
_symmetry.space_group_name_H-M   'P 1'
#
loop_
_entity.id
_entity.type
_entity.pdbx_description
1 polymer ?
#
loop_
_entity_poly.entity_id
_entity_poly.type
_entity_poly.pdbx_seq_one_letter_code
_entity_poly.pdbx_strand_id
1 'polypeptide(L)'
;MPRRKKHSRLPNGYGSIRYLGKNRKNPYAVHLPANIDGDRPAALCYVDDWMKGFIILTAYKAGTYKPGMEKDLEVLSEDEKDLDTLAQKLMADYSLIKGVTPPEKPKTFADVYQLFYEAKFHEGNKFSQSSKYSTQAAYKNSAALHDLPWESLRATDFQSVIDNCPLKRSSIELILNLFHQLCAFAVDMNISDKNYSRNLTITKDEDDEHGVPFTPTELMTLWYHADNDIVELLLILCYSGWRITEAGKLHIDLDQGYYEGGIKTKAGKGRIVPIHSAVYPLVKHRYEKYGTLLPMCAYNFRLNMYKILNELGIEKHTPHDCRHTFSKLCEDSHVNENDRKRMIGHAFGNDVTNRVYGHRDLRDLKIEIEKIDKECFVTLL
;
A
#
# COMPACT_ATOMS: atom_id res chain seq x y z
N MET A 1 -4.19 40.53 27.61
CA MET A 1 -5.50 40.76 26.96
C MET A 1 -5.67 39.72 25.84
N PRO A 2 -6.79 38.99 25.77
CA PRO A 2 -7.01 38.04 24.70
C PRO A 2 -7.04 38.78 23.35
N ARG A 3 -6.27 38.27 22.38
CA ARG A 3 -6.25 38.81 21.02
C ARG A 3 -7.63 38.62 20.42
N ARG A 4 -8.21 39.67 19.83
CA ARG A 4 -9.48 39.62 19.13
C ARG A 4 -9.40 38.65 17.97
N LYS A 5 -10.41 37.76 17.78
CA LYS A 5 -10.58 36.89 16.64
C LYS A 5 -10.68 37.74 15.37
N LYS A 6 -9.82 37.52 14.37
CA LYS A 6 -9.87 38.23 13.09
C LYS A 6 -10.82 37.41 12.17
N HIS A 7 -11.92 38.00 11.76
CA HIS A 7 -12.78 37.42 10.76
C HIS A 7 -12.10 37.42 9.37
N SER A 8 -12.47 36.48 8.52
CA SER A 8 -11.95 36.35 7.17
C SER A 8 -12.23 37.62 6.35
N ARG A 9 -11.32 37.98 5.45
CA ARG A 9 -11.48 39.13 4.56
C ARG A 9 -12.54 38.80 3.53
N LEU A 10 -13.53 39.72 3.38
CA LEU A 10 -14.57 39.58 2.35
C LEU A 10 -13.97 39.75 0.95
N PRO A 11 -14.53 39.06 -0.08
CA PRO A 11 -14.11 39.19 -1.47
C PRO A 11 -14.23 40.63 -1.99
N ASN A 12 -13.38 40.97 -2.97
CA ASN A 12 -13.46 42.26 -3.61
C ASN A 12 -14.85 42.50 -4.22
N GLY A 13 -15.39 43.68 -4.00
CA GLY A 13 -16.74 44.04 -4.46
C GLY A 13 -17.87 43.48 -3.61
N TYR A 14 -17.59 42.82 -2.49
CA TYR A 14 -18.67 42.36 -1.57
C TYR A 14 -19.12 43.44 -0.63
N GLY A 15 -18.26 44.31 -0.23
CA GLY A 15 -18.45 45.34 0.80
C GLY A 15 -17.46 45.12 1.96
N SER A 16 -17.70 45.80 3.08
CA SER A 16 -16.82 45.64 4.26
C SER A 16 -17.59 45.76 5.58
N ILE A 17 -17.17 45.01 6.58
CA ILE A 17 -17.69 45.06 7.94
C ILE A 17 -16.55 45.55 8.84
N ARG A 18 -16.71 46.78 9.37
CA ARG A 18 -15.67 47.46 10.15
C ARG A 18 -16.03 47.52 11.63
N TYR A 19 -15.11 47.13 12.45
CA TYR A 19 -15.26 47.25 13.88
C TYR A 19 -14.90 48.68 14.35
N LEU A 20 -15.78 49.29 15.08
CA LEU A 20 -15.68 50.69 15.56
C LEU A 20 -15.27 50.84 17.02
N GLY A 21 -15.09 49.74 17.78
CA GLY A 21 -14.66 49.76 19.18
C GLY A 21 -15.68 49.20 20.15
N LYS A 22 -15.20 48.86 21.37
CA LYS A 22 -16.00 48.16 22.41
C LYS A 22 -17.11 49.01 23.08
N ASN A 23 -17.04 50.30 22.99
CA ASN A 23 -17.96 51.19 23.74
C ASN A 23 -19.25 51.53 22.98
N ARG A 24 -19.63 50.73 22.00
CA ARG A 24 -20.83 50.94 21.20
C ARG A 24 -21.76 49.73 21.33
N LYS A 25 -23.09 49.99 21.39
CA LYS A 25 -24.09 48.93 21.38
C LYS A 25 -23.99 48.09 20.12
N ASN A 26 -23.76 48.74 18.96
CA ASN A 26 -23.55 48.11 17.66
C ASN A 26 -22.15 48.41 17.14
N PRO A 27 -21.15 47.63 17.51
CA PRO A 27 -19.76 47.90 17.21
C PRO A 27 -19.30 47.63 15.79
N TYR A 28 -20.12 47.05 14.94
CA TYR A 28 -19.79 46.75 13.56
C TYR A 28 -20.56 47.64 12.58
N ALA A 29 -19.85 48.40 11.75
CA ALA A 29 -20.40 49.17 10.66
C ALA A 29 -20.34 48.37 9.36
N VAL A 30 -21.49 48.20 8.67
CA VAL A 30 -21.62 47.48 7.43
C VAL A 30 -21.58 48.48 6.26
N HIS A 31 -20.61 48.33 5.36
CA HIS A 31 -20.42 49.21 4.21
C HIS A 31 -20.63 48.45 2.89
N LEU A 32 -21.31 49.05 1.96
CA LEU A 32 -21.35 48.60 0.58
C LEU A 32 -19.97 48.73 -0.11
N PRO A 33 -19.74 48.04 -1.21
CA PRO A 33 -18.51 48.22 -2.01
C PRO A 33 -18.40 49.68 -2.48
N ALA A 34 -17.19 50.12 -2.73
CA ALA A 34 -16.94 51.45 -3.33
C ALA A 34 -17.61 51.51 -4.71
N ASN A 35 -18.07 52.69 -5.07
CA ASN A 35 -18.62 52.99 -6.41
C ASN A 35 -17.52 52.92 -7.47
N ILE A 36 -17.90 53.00 -8.75
CA ILE A 36 -16.98 52.96 -9.90
C ILE A 36 -15.89 54.05 -9.78
N ASP A 37 -16.24 55.19 -9.20
CA ASP A 37 -15.31 56.31 -8.98
C ASP A 37 -14.42 56.16 -7.77
N GLY A 38 -14.54 55.05 -7.05
CA GLY A 38 -13.71 54.73 -5.86
C GLY A 38 -14.26 55.31 -4.56
N ASP A 39 -15.37 56.06 -4.59
CA ASP A 39 -15.98 56.61 -3.37
C ASP A 39 -16.66 55.53 -2.55
N ARG A 40 -16.47 55.63 -1.22
CA ARG A 40 -17.05 54.68 -0.27
C ARG A 40 -18.35 55.26 0.27
N PRO A 41 -19.49 54.56 0.04
CA PRO A 41 -20.78 55.01 0.57
C PRO A 41 -20.76 54.95 2.12
N ALA A 42 -21.66 55.77 2.72
CA ALA A 42 -21.93 55.71 4.15
C ALA A 42 -22.25 54.26 4.61
N ALA A 43 -22.17 54.02 5.91
CA ALA A 43 -22.54 52.72 6.45
C ALA A 43 -24.00 52.43 6.17
N LEU A 44 -24.29 51.23 5.62
CA LEU A 44 -25.66 50.78 5.37
C LEU A 44 -26.43 50.62 6.68
N CYS A 45 -25.80 50.05 7.68
CA CYS A 45 -26.34 49.88 9.03
C CYS A 45 -25.21 49.60 10.03
N TYR A 46 -25.59 49.50 11.30
CA TYR A 46 -24.69 49.15 12.43
C TYR A 46 -25.28 47.96 13.17
N VAL A 47 -24.46 46.94 13.43
CA VAL A 47 -24.87 45.71 14.08
C VAL A 47 -23.94 45.33 15.25
N ASP A 48 -24.48 44.54 16.15
CA ASP A 48 -23.80 44.06 17.37
C ASP A 48 -22.82 42.93 17.07
N ASP A 49 -23.08 42.16 16.03
CA ASP A 49 -22.28 40.97 15.62
C ASP A 49 -21.79 41.07 14.18
N TRP A 50 -20.59 40.48 13.90
CA TRP A 50 -20.00 40.49 12.56
C TRP A 50 -20.81 39.66 11.56
N MET A 51 -21.37 38.51 12.02
CA MET A 51 -22.15 37.65 11.17
C MET A 51 -23.47 38.28 10.74
N LYS A 52 -24.12 39.04 11.63
CA LYS A 52 -25.30 39.87 11.23
C LYS A 52 -24.94 40.80 10.06
N GLY A 53 -23.76 41.44 10.17
CA GLY A 53 -23.25 42.29 9.09
C GLY A 53 -23.04 41.53 7.79
N PHE A 54 -22.56 40.32 7.86
CA PHE A 54 -22.36 39.46 6.70
C PHE A 54 -23.66 39.03 6.06
N ILE A 55 -24.67 38.62 6.86
CA ILE A 55 -26.03 38.28 6.37
C ILE A 55 -26.66 39.48 5.68
N ILE A 56 -26.54 40.69 6.24
CA ILE A 56 -27.07 41.90 5.64
C ILE A 56 -26.42 42.20 4.29
N LEU A 57 -25.08 42.10 4.18
CA LEU A 57 -24.40 42.30 2.91
C LEU A 57 -24.85 41.27 1.86
N THR A 58 -25.04 40.02 2.30
CA THR A 58 -25.56 38.96 1.42
C THR A 58 -26.97 39.24 0.96
N ALA A 59 -27.86 39.63 1.87
CA ALA A 59 -29.23 40.02 1.55
C ALA A 59 -29.28 41.22 0.61
N TYR A 60 -28.44 42.23 0.82
CA TYR A 60 -28.32 43.38 -0.08
C TYR A 60 -27.90 42.97 -1.49
N LYS A 61 -26.91 42.09 -1.60
CA LYS A 61 -26.46 41.54 -2.87
C LYS A 61 -27.52 40.71 -3.60
N ALA A 62 -28.31 39.98 -2.83
CA ALA A 62 -29.45 39.21 -3.35
C ALA A 62 -30.67 40.06 -3.68
N GLY A 63 -30.64 41.38 -3.42
CA GLY A 63 -31.79 42.29 -3.63
C GLY A 63 -32.94 42.10 -2.64
N THR A 64 -32.70 41.37 -1.54
CA THR A 64 -33.74 41.05 -0.53
C THR A 64 -33.62 41.89 0.74
N TYR A 65 -32.59 42.72 0.89
CA TYR A 65 -32.41 43.61 2.03
C TYR A 65 -33.49 44.69 2.09
N LYS A 66 -34.08 44.85 3.28
CA LYS A 66 -34.97 45.97 3.62
C LYS A 66 -34.38 46.74 4.82
N PRO A 67 -34.37 48.09 4.79
CA PRO A 67 -33.95 48.90 5.93
C PRO A 67 -34.71 48.50 7.20
N GLY A 68 -33.96 48.24 8.29
CA GLY A 68 -34.52 47.75 9.55
C GLY A 68 -34.40 46.26 9.80
N MET A 69 -34.11 45.47 8.77
CA MET A 69 -33.92 44.02 8.87
C MET A 69 -32.82 43.63 9.88
N GLU A 70 -31.86 44.52 10.11
CA GLU A 70 -30.77 44.31 11.10
C GLU A 70 -31.30 44.14 12.53
N LYS A 71 -32.51 44.61 12.83
CA LYS A 71 -33.10 44.54 14.17
C LYS A 71 -33.78 43.21 14.43
N ASP A 72 -34.20 42.53 13.35
CA ASP A 72 -34.96 41.29 13.41
C ASP A 72 -34.08 40.04 13.27
N LEU A 73 -32.78 40.26 12.98
CA LEU A 73 -31.83 39.19 12.87
C LEU A 73 -31.37 38.68 14.27
N GLU A 74 -31.89 37.56 14.68
CA GLU A 74 -31.34 36.75 15.76
C GLU A 74 -30.29 35.80 15.23
N VAL A 75 -29.02 36.00 15.59
CA VAL A 75 -27.96 35.04 15.36
C VAL A 75 -27.94 34.05 16.52
N LEU A 76 -28.48 32.87 16.30
CA LEU A 76 -28.39 31.77 17.29
C LEU A 76 -26.93 31.35 17.44
N SER A 77 -26.34 31.66 18.58
CA SER A 77 -24.91 31.47 18.90
C SER A 77 -24.63 30.09 19.50
N GLU A 78 -25.07 29.01 18.93
CA GLU A 78 -24.77 27.70 19.54
C GLU A 78 -23.52 27.02 19.00
N ASP A 79 -22.92 27.46 17.88
CA ASP A 79 -21.60 26.99 17.47
C ASP A 79 -20.84 28.00 16.59
N GLU A 80 -19.88 28.70 17.16
CA GLU A 80 -19.00 29.63 16.40
C GLU A 80 -18.26 28.96 15.22
N LYS A 81 -18.08 27.64 15.24
CA LYS A 81 -17.49 26.86 14.15
C LYS A 81 -18.42 26.71 12.98
N ASP A 82 -19.71 26.48 13.21
CA ASP A 82 -20.71 26.32 12.15
C ASP A 82 -20.97 27.63 11.39
N LEU A 83 -20.96 28.75 12.08
CA LEU A 83 -21.15 30.07 11.47
C LEU A 83 -19.97 30.49 10.59
N ASP A 84 -18.73 30.22 11.02
CA ASP A 84 -17.55 30.46 10.17
C ASP A 84 -17.54 29.55 8.94
N THR A 85 -17.96 28.31 9.07
CA THR A 85 -18.08 27.35 7.96
C THR A 85 -19.17 27.78 6.98
N LEU A 86 -20.34 28.24 7.47
CA LEU A 86 -21.42 28.76 6.64
C LEU A 86 -20.97 30.03 5.88
N ALA A 87 -20.28 30.95 6.57
CA ALA A 87 -19.76 32.16 5.95
C ALA A 87 -18.74 31.84 4.84
N GLN A 88 -17.83 30.88 5.07
CA GLN A 88 -16.86 30.41 4.06
C GLN A 88 -17.58 29.81 2.84
N LYS A 89 -18.62 28.99 3.05
CA LYS A 89 -19.40 28.38 1.97
C LYS A 89 -20.12 29.45 1.15
N LEU A 90 -20.79 30.41 1.80
CA LEU A 90 -21.47 31.51 1.10
C LEU A 90 -20.50 32.41 0.33
N MET A 91 -19.27 32.62 0.84
CA MET A 91 -18.23 33.35 0.11
C MET A 91 -17.75 32.56 -1.11
N ALA A 92 -17.61 31.26 -1.00
CA ALA A 92 -17.24 30.38 -2.11
C ALA A 92 -18.33 30.39 -3.20
N ASP A 93 -19.60 30.24 -2.82
CA ASP A 93 -20.74 30.29 -3.75
C ASP A 93 -20.84 31.64 -4.45
N TYR A 94 -20.62 32.75 -3.71
CA TYR A 94 -20.58 34.09 -4.32
C TYR A 94 -19.43 34.25 -5.33
N SER A 95 -18.26 33.73 -5.02
CA SER A 95 -17.11 33.76 -5.93
C SER A 95 -17.39 32.97 -7.20
N LEU A 96 -18.04 31.82 -7.07
CA LEU A 96 -18.47 30.97 -8.19
C LEU A 96 -19.46 31.72 -9.12
N ILE A 97 -20.48 32.39 -8.55
CA ILE A 97 -21.49 33.19 -9.29
C ILE A 97 -20.81 34.34 -10.03
N LYS A 98 -19.76 34.93 -9.48
CA LYS A 98 -18.98 36.01 -10.10
C LYS A 98 -17.97 35.54 -11.12
N GLY A 99 -17.80 34.22 -11.34
CA GLY A 99 -16.77 33.64 -12.21
C GLY A 99 -15.34 33.82 -11.66
N VAL A 100 -15.23 34.14 -10.37
CA VAL A 100 -13.97 34.14 -9.64
C VAL A 100 -13.87 32.77 -9.01
N THR A 101 -13.16 31.84 -9.62
CA THR A 101 -12.88 30.53 -9.03
C THR A 101 -12.21 30.76 -7.67
N PRO A 102 -12.77 30.25 -6.55
CA PRO A 102 -12.03 30.26 -5.29
C PRO A 102 -10.69 29.57 -5.55
N PRO A 103 -9.59 30.03 -5.00
CA PRO A 103 -8.35 29.26 -5.08
C PRO A 103 -8.65 27.86 -4.53
N GLU A 104 -8.46 26.83 -5.37
CA GLU A 104 -8.58 25.46 -4.89
C GLU A 104 -7.65 25.32 -3.67
N LYS A 105 -8.14 24.71 -2.61
CA LYS A 105 -7.26 24.36 -1.49
C LYS A 105 -6.09 23.57 -2.06
N PRO A 106 -4.85 23.94 -1.76
CA PRO A 106 -3.72 23.16 -2.24
C PRO A 106 -3.90 21.72 -1.78
N LYS A 107 -3.82 20.78 -2.74
CA LYS A 107 -3.93 19.35 -2.43
C LYS A 107 -2.83 18.97 -1.47
N THR A 108 -3.16 18.24 -0.43
CA THR A 108 -2.17 17.66 0.50
C THR A 108 -1.57 16.38 -0.08
N PHE A 109 -0.49 15.86 0.54
CA PHE A 109 0.03 14.54 0.22
C PHE A 109 -1.06 13.45 0.35
N ALA A 110 -1.91 13.54 1.37
CA ALA A 110 -3.02 12.61 1.57
C ALA A 110 -4.04 12.67 0.44
N ASP A 111 -4.37 13.87 -0.06
CA ASP A 111 -5.30 14.03 -1.18
C ASP A 111 -4.74 13.40 -2.47
N VAL A 112 -3.45 13.62 -2.75
CA VAL A 112 -2.77 13.03 -3.92
C VAL A 112 -2.68 11.51 -3.78
N TYR A 113 -2.40 11.00 -2.58
CA TYR A 113 -2.42 9.55 -2.34
C TYR A 113 -3.81 8.95 -2.58
N GLN A 114 -4.87 9.59 -2.13
CA GLN A 114 -6.23 9.09 -2.33
C GLN A 114 -6.57 8.99 -3.83
N LEU A 115 -6.29 10.04 -4.60
CA LEU A 115 -6.47 10.04 -6.05
C LEU A 115 -5.66 8.91 -6.74
N PHE A 116 -4.40 8.76 -6.34
CA PHE A 116 -3.53 7.68 -6.83
C PHE A 116 -4.09 6.29 -6.48
N TYR A 117 -4.52 6.11 -5.23
CA TYR A 117 -5.02 4.82 -4.75
C TYR A 117 -6.28 4.40 -5.50
N GLU A 118 -7.22 5.32 -5.71
CA GLU A 118 -8.43 5.10 -6.49
C GLU A 118 -8.11 4.79 -7.96
N ALA A 119 -7.23 5.55 -8.59
CA ALA A 119 -6.80 5.31 -9.97
C ALA A 119 -6.11 3.96 -10.14
N LYS A 120 -5.24 3.58 -9.19
CA LYS A 120 -4.48 2.33 -9.24
C LYS A 120 -5.35 1.10 -8.98
N PHE A 121 -6.26 1.17 -8.02
CA PHE A 121 -7.00 0.01 -7.50
C PHE A 121 -8.49 0.03 -7.85
N HIS A 122 -8.90 0.74 -8.90
CA HIS A 122 -10.28 0.72 -9.38
C HIS A 122 -10.70 -0.71 -9.80
N GLU A 123 -11.99 -0.96 -9.92
CA GLU A 123 -12.57 -2.30 -10.13
C GLU A 123 -12.09 -3.04 -11.39
N GLY A 124 -11.61 -2.34 -12.41
CA GLY A 124 -11.04 -2.93 -13.64
C GLY A 124 -9.62 -3.48 -13.49
N ASN A 125 -8.88 -3.09 -12.48
CA ASN A 125 -7.47 -3.45 -12.31
C ASN A 125 -7.28 -4.70 -11.44
N LYS A 126 -6.56 -5.71 -11.97
CA LYS A 126 -6.29 -6.98 -11.28
C LYS A 126 -5.05 -6.89 -10.39
N PHE A 127 -5.14 -6.18 -9.28
CA PHE A 127 -4.10 -6.21 -8.25
C PHE A 127 -4.42 -7.22 -7.14
N SER A 128 -3.37 -7.85 -6.59
CA SER A 128 -3.52 -8.73 -5.45
C SER A 128 -3.86 -7.94 -4.18
N GLN A 129 -4.56 -8.57 -3.24
CA GLN A 129 -4.82 -7.98 -1.92
C GLN A 129 -3.52 -7.60 -1.18
N SER A 130 -2.46 -8.40 -1.35
CA SER A 130 -1.13 -8.11 -0.80
C SER A 130 -0.56 -6.79 -1.34
N SER A 131 -0.75 -6.48 -2.63
CA SER A 131 -0.32 -5.21 -3.22
C SER A 131 -1.06 -4.01 -2.61
N LYS A 132 -2.37 -4.15 -2.36
CA LYS A 132 -3.16 -3.12 -1.67
C LYS A 132 -2.64 -2.88 -0.25
N TYR A 133 -2.43 -3.95 0.52
CA TYR A 133 -1.88 -3.85 1.89
C TYR A 133 -0.48 -3.25 1.93
N SER A 134 0.41 -3.62 1.02
CA SER A 134 1.75 -3.05 0.95
C SER A 134 1.72 -1.55 0.65
N THR A 135 0.85 -1.12 -0.28
CA THR A 135 0.68 0.31 -0.61
C THR A 135 0.11 1.09 0.58
N GLN A 136 -0.88 0.53 1.28
CA GLN A 136 -1.46 1.15 2.49
C GLN A 136 -0.46 1.22 3.65
N ALA A 137 0.35 0.18 3.84
CA ALA A 137 1.39 0.17 4.87
C ALA A 137 2.47 1.22 4.59
N ALA A 138 2.91 1.35 3.34
CA ALA A 138 3.85 2.38 2.93
C ALA A 138 3.29 3.79 3.17
N TYR A 139 2.02 4.04 2.83
CA TYR A 139 1.35 5.29 3.12
C TYR A 139 1.29 5.56 4.63
N LYS A 140 0.87 4.60 5.45
CA LYS A 140 0.82 4.75 6.91
C LYS A 140 2.17 5.16 7.49
N ASN A 141 3.26 4.60 6.96
CA ASN A 141 4.62 4.92 7.42
C ASN A 141 5.15 6.25 6.86
N SER A 142 4.38 6.94 6.03
CA SER A 142 4.69 8.29 5.51
C SER A 142 3.87 9.38 6.21
N ALA A 143 3.38 9.14 7.43
CA ALA A 143 2.45 10.01 8.14
C ALA A 143 2.95 11.46 8.31
N ALA A 144 4.27 11.67 8.40
CA ALA A 144 4.87 12.99 8.50
C ALA A 144 4.55 13.92 7.30
N LEU A 145 4.15 13.35 6.16
CA LEU A 145 3.84 14.12 4.95
C LEU A 145 2.33 14.36 4.75
N HIS A 146 1.45 13.63 5.43
CA HIS A 146 0.03 13.56 5.09
C HIS A 146 -0.65 14.92 4.97
N ASP A 147 -0.41 15.82 5.92
CA ASP A 147 -1.07 17.13 6.01
C ASP A 147 -0.30 18.24 5.26
N LEU A 148 0.87 17.93 4.71
CA LEU A 148 1.67 18.91 4.00
C LEU A 148 1.09 19.17 2.61
N PRO A 149 1.01 20.44 2.18
CA PRO A 149 0.61 20.78 0.81
C PRO A 149 1.56 20.15 -0.20
N TRP A 150 1.03 19.46 -1.19
CA TRP A 150 1.84 18.76 -2.22
C TRP A 150 2.84 19.70 -2.90
N GLU A 151 2.41 20.91 -3.22
CA GLU A 151 3.25 21.93 -3.87
C GLU A 151 4.46 22.36 -3.04
N SER A 152 4.40 22.21 -1.72
CA SER A 152 5.50 22.53 -0.82
C SER A 152 6.54 21.42 -0.68
N LEU A 153 6.18 20.17 -1.04
CA LEU A 153 7.05 19.01 -0.88
C LEU A 153 8.25 19.06 -1.82
N ARG A 154 9.40 18.67 -1.28
CA ARG A 154 10.68 18.58 -2.00
C ARG A 154 11.31 17.21 -1.77
N ALA A 155 12.34 16.88 -2.55
CA ALA A 155 13.09 15.63 -2.40
C ALA A 155 13.61 15.40 -0.97
N THR A 156 13.97 16.46 -0.26
CA THR A 156 14.43 16.43 1.14
C THR A 156 13.35 15.94 2.09
N ASP A 157 12.09 16.26 1.86
CA ASP A 157 10.99 15.84 2.73
C ASP A 157 10.73 14.34 2.57
N PHE A 158 10.70 13.85 1.34
CA PHE A 158 10.60 12.41 1.03
C PHE A 158 11.81 11.64 1.57
N GLN A 159 13.03 12.16 1.38
CA GLN A 159 14.25 11.53 1.88
C GLN A 159 14.26 11.46 3.41
N SER A 160 13.81 12.51 4.09
CA SER A 160 13.71 12.53 5.55
C SER A 160 12.80 11.41 6.10
N VAL A 161 11.71 11.07 5.42
CA VAL A 161 10.86 9.93 5.81
C VAL A 161 11.61 8.61 5.66
N ILE A 162 12.38 8.44 4.60
CA ILE A 162 13.19 7.24 4.34
C ILE A 162 14.28 7.10 5.41
N ASP A 163 15.04 8.16 5.67
CA ASP A 163 16.19 8.16 6.56
C ASP A 163 15.80 7.97 8.04
N ASN A 164 14.65 8.51 8.44
CA ASN A 164 14.15 8.39 9.82
C ASN A 164 13.26 7.15 10.04
N CYS A 165 13.06 6.30 9.03
CA CYS A 165 12.20 5.13 9.15
C CYS A 165 12.89 4.02 9.97
N PRO A 166 12.34 3.60 11.14
CA PRO A 166 12.97 2.58 12.00
C PRO A 166 12.79 1.15 11.46
N LEU A 167 11.99 0.96 10.41
CA LEU A 167 11.65 -0.35 9.90
C LEU A 167 12.82 -1.00 9.15
N LYS A 168 12.69 -2.30 8.84
CA LYS A 168 13.63 -3.04 7.99
C LYS A 168 13.70 -2.43 6.59
N ARG A 169 14.84 -2.62 5.91
CA ARG A 169 15.09 -2.12 4.55
C ARG A 169 13.98 -2.49 3.57
N SER A 170 13.52 -3.73 3.61
CA SER A 170 12.42 -4.22 2.76
C SER A 170 11.11 -3.42 2.91
N SER A 171 10.82 -2.91 4.12
CA SER A 171 9.68 -2.02 4.37
C SER A 171 9.93 -0.60 3.86
N ILE A 172 11.16 -0.12 3.97
CA ILE A 172 11.58 1.19 3.44
C ILE A 172 11.51 1.19 1.90
N GLU A 173 11.87 0.09 1.26
CA GLU A 173 11.72 -0.10 -0.19
C GLU A 173 10.27 0.04 -0.66
N LEU A 174 9.29 -0.41 0.14
CA LEU A 174 7.87 -0.19 -0.15
C LEU A 174 7.50 1.30 -0.08
N ILE A 175 8.07 2.05 0.87
CA ILE A 175 7.86 3.51 0.99
C ILE A 175 8.48 4.22 -0.20
N LEU A 176 9.73 3.91 -0.53
CA LEU A 176 10.42 4.46 -1.71
C LEU A 176 9.63 4.18 -3.01
N ASN A 177 9.16 2.95 -3.17
CA ASN A 177 8.36 2.57 -4.33
C ASN A 177 7.02 3.34 -4.37
N LEU A 178 6.37 3.56 -3.22
CA LEU A 178 5.18 4.42 -3.15
C LEU A 178 5.51 5.85 -3.59
N PHE A 179 6.60 6.45 -3.11
CA PHE A 179 7.00 7.80 -3.49
C PHE A 179 7.29 7.93 -4.98
N HIS A 180 7.97 6.94 -5.58
CA HIS A 180 8.19 6.93 -7.03
C HIS A 180 6.87 6.90 -7.80
N GLN A 181 5.92 6.08 -7.37
CA GLN A 181 4.61 5.98 -8.04
C GLN A 181 3.77 7.24 -7.84
N LEU A 182 3.74 7.80 -6.62
CA LEU A 182 2.99 9.03 -6.34
C LEU A 182 3.54 10.23 -7.09
N CYS A 183 4.86 10.43 -7.09
CA CYS A 183 5.46 11.55 -7.81
C CYS A 183 5.29 11.43 -9.33
N ALA A 184 5.36 10.21 -9.88
CA ALA A 184 5.07 9.98 -11.29
C ALA A 184 3.60 10.30 -11.61
N PHE A 185 2.67 9.78 -10.80
CA PHE A 185 1.23 10.04 -10.94
C PHE A 185 0.90 11.54 -10.82
N ALA A 186 1.52 12.25 -9.88
CA ALA A 186 1.30 13.69 -9.71
C ALA A 186 1.74 14.50 -10.94
N VAL A 187 2.83 14.08 -11.61
CA VAL A 187 3.27 14.68 -12.87
C VAL A 187 2.29 14.37 -14.00
N ASP A 188 1.87 13.12 -14.14
CA ASP A 188 0.92 12.68 -15.18
C ASP A 188 -0.44 13.38 -15.05
N MET A 189 -0.86 13.69 -13.81
CA MET A 189 -2.11 14.41 -13.50
C MET A 189 -1.97 15.94 -13.48
N ASN A 190 -0.81 16.48 -13.86
CA ASN A 190 -0.50 17.92 -13.80
C ASN A 190 -0.69 18.56 -12.41
N ILE A 191 -0.50 17.78 -11.35
CA ILE A 191 -0.49 18.26 -9.95
C ILE A 191 0.90 18.81 -9.59
N SER A 192 1.95 18.33 -10.27
CA SER A 192 3.33 18.72 -10.06
C SER A 192 4.08 18.82 -11.40
N ASP A 193 4.90 19.84 -11.55
CA ASP A 193 5.75 20.02 -12.75
C ASP A 193 7.00 19.11 -12.73
N LYS A 194 7.36 18.57 -11.55
CA LYS A 194 8.61 17.82 -11.34
C LYS A 194 8.37 16.55 -10.51
N ASN A 195 9.11 15.52 -10.88
CA ASN A 195 9.20 14.30 -10.08
C ASN A 195 10.37 14.43 -9.09
N TYR A 196 10.05 14.65 -7.81
CA TYR A 196 11.03 14.81 -6.73
C TYR A 196 11.55 13.49 -6.15
N SER A 197 11.03 12.34 -6.60
CA SER A 197 11.45 11.04 -6.06
C SER A 197 12.61 10.38 -6.82
N ARG A 198 13.06 10.92 -7.97
CA ARG A 198 14.01 10.25 -8.87
C ARG A 198 15.34 9.87 -8.21
N ASN A 199 15.83 10.70 -7.31
CA ASN A 199 17.15 10.56 -6.70
C ASN A 199 17.08 10.15 -5.21
N LEU A 200 15.93 9.64 -4.76
CA LEU A 200 15.80 9.11 -3.40
C LEU A 200 16.59 7.82 -3.27
N THR A 201 17.26 7.66 -2.14
CA THR A 201 18.14 6.51 -1.87
C THR A 201 17.85 5.93 -0.49
N ILE A 202 18.15 4.66 -0.32
CA ILE A 202 18.10 3.98 0.97
C ILE A 202 19.53 3.73 1.40
N THR A 203 19.95 4.36 2.50
CA THR A 203 21.28 4.21 3.08
C THR A 203 21.39 3.03 4.04
N LYS A 204 20.25 2.49 4.49
CA LYS A 204 20.20 1.35 5.40
C LYS A 204 20.68 0.10 4.70
N ASP A 205 21.58 -0.66 5.37
CA ASP A 205 22.10 -1.94 4.86
C ASP A 205 20.99 -2.94 4.55
N GLU A 206 21.28 -3.88 3.67
CA GLU A 206 20.35 -4.97 3.38
C GLU A 206 20.07 -5.77 4.65
N ASP A 207 18.82 -6.21 4.79
CA ASP A 207 18.47 -7.11 5.87
C ASP A 207 19.20 -8.45 5.59
N ASP A 208 20.09 -8.90 6.47
CA ASP A 208 20.82 -10.17 6.35
C ASP A 208 19.93 -11.42 6.43
N GLU A 209 18.62 -11.24 6.51
CA GLU A 209 17.66 -12.34 6.53
C GLU A 209 17.44 -12.92 5.12
N HIS A 210 18.46 -13.53 4.55
CA HIS A 210 18.27 -14.49 3.48
C HIS A 210 17.59 -15.73 4.08
N GLY A 211 16.62 -16.32 3.34
CA GLY A 211 16.00 -17.57 3.78
C GLY A 211 17.09 -18.62 4.08
N VAL A 212 16.97 -19.26 5.23
CA VAL A 212 17.95 -20.24 5.71
C VAL A 212 17.46 -21.64 5.34
N PRO A 213 18.20 -22.39 4.50
CA PRO A 213 17.85 -23.79 4.21
C PRO A 213 17.86 -24.64 5.49
N PHE A 214 16.99 -25.63 5.56
CA PHE A 214 17.11 -26.67 6.59
C PHE A 214 18.47 -27.38 6.47
N THR A 215 19.11 -27.57 7.60
CA THR A 215 20.37 -28.32 7.67
C THR A 215 20.13 -29.81 7.44
N PRO A 216 21.16 -30.60 7.08
CA PRO A 216 21.05 -32.06 6.97
C PRO A 216 20.49 -32.72 8.26
N THR A 217 20.92 -32.26 9.43
CA THR A 217 20.45 -32.78 10.73
C THR A 217 18.98 -32.49 10.97
N GLU A 218 18.52 -31.28 10.62
CA GLU A 218 17.12 -30.91 10.73
C GLU A 218 16.26 -31.70 9.75
N LEU A 219 16.74 -31.91 8.51
CA LEU A 219 16.05 -32.76 7.54
C LEU A 219 15.94 -34.22 8.04
N MET A 220 16.99 -34.78 8.63
CA MET A 220 16.93 -36.11 9.26
C MET A 220 15.87 -36.17 10.37
N THR A 221 15.81 -35.14 11.22
CA THR A 221 14.79 -35.03 12.27
C THR A 221 13.38 -34.97 11.67
N LEU A 222 13.17 -34.18 10.60
CA LEU A 222 11.90 -34.15 9.89
C LEU A 222 11.53 -35.51 9.30
N TRP A 223 12.48 -36.21 8.69
CA TRP A 223 12.23 -37.57 8.15
C TRP A 223 11.85 -38.57 9.23
N TYR A 224 12.46 -38.51 10.40
CA TYR A 224 12.11 -39.38 11.53
C TYR A 224 10.66 -39.15 12.01
N HIS A 225 10.10 -37.96 11.79
CA HIS A 225 8.74 -37.59 12.17
C HIS A 225 7.83 -37.40 10.95
N ALA A 226 8.09 -38.10 9.83
CA ALA A 226 7.33 -37.96 8.58
C ALA A 226 5.86 -38.41 8.67
N ASP A 227 5.51 -39.13 9.73
CA ASP A 227 4.12 -39.50 10.08
C ASP A 227 3.27 -38.31 10.55
N ASN A 228 3.91 -37.22 10.98
CA ASN A 228 3.22 -35.99 11.37
C ASN A 228 2.76 -35.22 10.11
N ASP A 229 1.48 -34.87 10.07
CA ASP A 229 0.82 -34.25 8.92
C ASP A 229 1.46 -32.91 8.46
N ILE A 230 2.02 -32.14 9.40
CA ILE A 230 2.72 -30.88 9.07
C ILE A 230 4.12 -31.16 8.55
N VAL A 231 4.84 -32.10 9.15
CA VAL A 231 6.18 -32.51 8.75
C VAL A 231 6.15 -33.16 7.37
N GLU A 232 5.16 -34.02 7.09
CA GLU A 232 4.92 -34.60 5.77
C GLU A 232 4.91 -33.53 4.69
N LEU A 233 4.13 -32.43 4.88
CA LEU A 233 4.10 -31.35 3.91
C LEU A 233 5.41 -30.57 3.87
N LEU A 234 6.10 -30.36 4.98
CA LEU A 234 7.42 -29.71 4.99
C LEU A 234 8.41 -30.49 4.11
N LEU A 235 8.49 -31.81 4.26
CA LEU A 235 9.34 -32.65 3.42
C LEU A 235 8.96 -32.56 1.95
N ILE A 236 7.68 -32.65 1.62
CA ILE A 236 7.19 -32.47 0.23
C ILE A 236 7.65 -31.12 -0.33
N LEU A 237 7.56 -30.03 0.44
CA LEU A 237 8.01 -28.71 0.00
C LEU A 237 9.52 -28.61 -0.14
N CYS A 238 10.30 -29.24 0.74
CA CYS A 238 11.76 -29.29 0.67
C CYS A 238 12.29 -30.08 -0.53
N TYR A 239 11.51 -31.04 -1.06
CA TYR A 239 11.89 -31.85 -2.22
C TYR A 239 11.17 -31.48 -3.51
N SER A 240 10.42 -30.40 -3.53
CA SER A 240 9.70 -29.93 -4.72
C SER A 240 9.91 -28.44 -5.03
N GLY A 241 10.32 -27.65 -4.03
CA GLY A 241 10.50 -26.21 -4.17
C GLY A 241 9.23 -25.40 -4.41
N TRP A 242 8.05 -25.98 -4.20
CA TRP A 242 6.79 -25.25 -4.32
C TRP A 242 6.61 -24.20 -3.23
N ARG A 243 5.96 -23.10 -3.56
CA ARG A 243 5.55 -22.13 -2.53
C ARG A 243 4.32 -22.66 -1.80
N ILE A 244 4.25 -22.43 -0.50
CA ILE A 244 3.10 -22.87 0.31
C ILE A 244 1.75 -22.36 -0.24
N THR A 245 1.71 -21.15 -0.80
CA THR A 245 0.50 -20.58 -1.39
C THR A 245 0.10 -21.24 -2.72
N GLU A 246 1.00 -21.99 -3.35
CA GLU A 246 0.77 -22.74 -4.58
C GLU A 246 0.33 -24.18 -4.26
N ALA A 247 0.83 -24.76 -3.16
CA ALA A 247 0.64 -26.17 -2.80
C ALA A 247 -0.82 -26.63 -2.73
N GLY A 248 -1.74 -25.76 -2.32
CA GLY A 248 -3.17 -26.06 -2.29
C GLY A 248 -3.89 -26.02 -3.65
N LYS A 249 -3.19 -25.65 -4.73
CA LYS A 249 -3.77 -25.45 -6.07
C LYS A 249 -3.03 -26.21 -7.17
N LEU A 250 -2.14 -27.12 -6.80
CA LEU A 250 -1.40 -27.93 -7.74
C LEU A 250 -2.30 -29.01 -8.34
N HIS A 251 -2.15 -29.22 -9.63
CA HIS A 251 -2.54 -30.47 -10.24
C HIS A 251 -1.45 -31.51 -9.96
N ILE A 252 -1.83 -32.71 -9.54
CA ILE A 252 -0.91 -33.81 -9.20
C ILE A 252 -1.28 -35.01 -10.04
N ASP A 253 -0.35 -35.44 -10.89
CA ASP A 253 -0.46 -36.65 -11.66
C ASP A 253 0.41 -37.73 -10.99
N LEU A 254 -0.21 -38.61 -10.22
CA LEU A 254 0.49 -39.70 -9.53
C LEU A 254 0.98 -40.77 -10.49
N ASP A 255 0.29 -41.01 -11.60
CA ASP A 255 0.68 -42.04 -12.57
C ASP A 255 1.94 -41.64 -13.33
N GLN A 256 1.99 -40.40 -13.76
CA GLN A 256 3.17 -39.82 -14.39
C GLN A 256 4.18 -39.19 -13.38
N GLY A 257 3.87 -39.11 -12.10
CA GLY A 257 4.75 -38.68 -11.05
C GLY A 257 5.22 -37.22 -11.19
N TYR A 258 4.31 -36.26 -11.30
CA TYR A 258 4.64 -34.83 -11.36
C TYR A 258 3.58 -33.94 -10.73
N TYR A 259 4.00 -32.70 -10.41
CA TYR A 259 3.12 -31.58 -10.08
C TYR A 259 3.07 -30.60 -11.24
N GLU A 260 1.91 -30.01 -11.50
CA GLU A 260 1.74 -28.90 -12.42
C GLU A 260 1.06 -27.73 -11.71
N GLY A 261 1.59 -26.49 -11.91
CA GLY A 261 0.99 -25.32 -11.32
C GLY A 261 1.83 -24.04 -11.47
N GLY A 262 1.65 -23.14 -10.51
CA GLY A 262 2.33 -21.85 -10.46
C GLY A 262 1.39 -20.68 -10.76
N ILE A 263 1.42 -19.65 -9.88
CA ILE A 263 0.45 -18.56 -9.90
C ILE A 263 1.14 -17.20 -10.03
N LYS A 264 2.31 -17.05 -9.39
CA LYS A 264 2.85 -15.73 -9.06
C LYS A 264 3.60 -15.04 -10.19
N THR A 265 4.31 -15.79 -11.04
CA THR A 265 5.17 -15.22 -12.08
C THR A 265 4.83 -15.78 -13.44
N LYS A 266 5.07 -15.00 -14.52
CA LYS A 266 4.87 -15.46 -15.90
C LYS A 266 5.73 -16.70 -16.21
N ALA A 267 6.95 -16.76 -15.69
CA ALA A 267 7.88 -17.89 -15.85
C ALA A 267 7.48 -19.13 -15.01
N GLY A 268 6.74 -18.92 -13.93
CA GLY A 268 6.30 -20.01 -13.05
C GLY A 268 4.93 -20.58 -13.36
N LYS A 269 4.16 -19.95 -14.25
CA LYS A 269 2.79 -20.36 -14.55
C LYS A 269 2.79 -21.63 -15.43
N GLY A 270 2.06 -22.67 -15.00
CA GLY A 270 1.98 -23.94 -15.71
C GLY A 270 3.29 -24.74 -15.71
N ARG A 271 4.19 -24.47 -14.74
CA ARG A 271 5.43 -25.25 -14.64
C ARG A 271 5.17 -26.66 -14.15
N ILE A 272 5.95 -27.58 -14.68
CA ILE A 272 5.95 -28.98 -14.28
C ILE A 272 7.15 -29.21 -13.37
N VAL A 273 6.93 -29.90 -12.24
CA VAL A 273 7.98 -30.34 -11.31
C VAL A 273 7.77 -31.83 -11.08
N PRO A 274 8.75 -32.70 -11.39
CA PRO A 274 8.65 -34.11 -11.08
C PRO A 274 8.54 -34.35 -9.57
N ILE A 275 7.87 -35.42 -9.17
CA ILE A 275 7.85 -35.88 -7.78
C ILE A 275 9.12 -36.72 -7.56
N HIS A 276 9.99 -36.24 -6.66
CA HIS A 276 11.18 -36.99 -6.26
C HIS A 276 10.76 -38.31 -5.59
N SER A 277 11.42 -39.41 -5.93
CA SER A 277 11.05 -40.76 -5.49
C SER A 277 10.95 -40.89 -3.95
N ALA A 278 11.80 -40.21 -3.19
CA ALA A 278 11.79 -40.24 -1.72
C ALA A 278 10.49 -39.69 -1.12
N VAL A 279 9.93 -38.62 -1.67
CA VAL A 279 8.70 -37.99 -1.17
C VAL A 279 7.44 -38.49 -1.88
N TYR A 280 7.57 -39.33 -2.89
CA TYR A 280 6.42 -39.86 -3.62
C TYR A 280 5.40 -40.58 -2.71
N PRO A 281 5.80 -41.44 -1.76
CA PRO A 281 4.85 -42.07 -0.82
C PRO A 281 4.09 -41.04 0.03
N LEU A 282 4.76 -39.98 0.47
CA LEU A 282 4.15 -38.90 1.26
C LEU A 282 3.13 -38.12 0.40
N VAL A 283 3.50 -37.79 -0.81
CA VAL A 283 2.61 -37.08 -1.77
C VAL A 283 1.37 -37.92 -2.03
N LYS A 284 1.54 -39.23 -2.32
CA LYS A 284 0.45 -40.15 -2.57
C LYS A 284 -0.48 -40.24 -1.37
N HIS A 285 0.06 -40.54 -0.15
CA HIS A 285 -0.70 -40.60 1.08
C HIS A 285 -1.53 -39.32 1.30
N ARG A 286 -0.88 -38.19 1.18
CA ARG A 286 -1.52 -36.89 1.42
C ARG A 286 -2.60 -36.55 0.39
N TYR A 287 -2.33 -36.84 -0.90
CA TYR A 287 -3.27 -36.56 -1.98
C TYR A 287 -4.50 -37.50 -1.91
N GLU A 288 -4.31 -38.76 -1.59
CA GLU A 288 -5.41 -39.71 -1.36
C GLU A 288 -6.26 -39.32 -0.16
N LYS A 289 -5.64 -38.77 0.91
CA LYS A 289 -6.32 -38.36 2.13
C LYS A 289 -7.12 -37.07 1.99
N TYR A 290 -6.59 -36.08 1.25
CA TYR A 290 -7.14 -34.73 1.24
C TYR A 290 -7.54 -34.21 -0.15
N GLY A 291 -7.19 -34.86 -1.22
CA GLY A 291 -7.36 -34.36 -2.58
C GLY A 291 -6.49 -33.16 -2.93
N THR A 292 -5.59 -32.74 -2.03
CA THR A 292 -4.69 -31.58 -2.17
C THR A 292 -3.52 -31.70 -1.21
N LEU A 293 -2.39 -31.01 -1.50
CA LEU A 293 -1.28 -30.98 -0.55
C LEU A 293 -1.55 -30.07 0.66
N LEU A 294 -2.33 -29.02 0.50
CA LEU A 294 -2.60 -28.05 1.56
C LEU A 294 -4.12 -27.94 1.79
N PRO A 295 -4.69 -28.74 2.72
CA PRO A 295 -6.11 -28.71 3.03
C PRO A 295 -6.54 -27.56 3.96
N MET A 296 -5.60 -26.68 4.31
CA MET A 296 -5.83 -25.51 5.19
C MET A 296 -5.28 -24.24 4.56
N CYS A 297 -5.58 -23.07 5.14
CA CYS A 297 -4.95 -21.84 4.67
C CYS A 297 -3.46 -21.77 5.05
N ALA A 298 -2.65 -21.10 4.22
CA ALA A 298 -1.21 -20.99 4.43
C ALA A 298 -0.82 -20.33 5.78
N TYR A 299 -1.69 -19.48 6.34
CA TYR A 299 -1.48 -18.88 7.65
C TYR A 299 -1.55 -19.94 8.77
N ASN A 300 -2.57 -20.77 8.79
CA ASN A 300 -2.73 -21.83 9.79
C ASN A 300 -1.61 -22.87 9.66
N PHE A 301 -1.22 -23.23 8.43
CA PHE A 301 -0.07 -24.10 8.22
C PHE A 301 1.18 -23.52 8.87
N ARG A 302 1.47 -22.24 8.65
CA ARG A 302 2.65 -21.57 9.24
C ARG A 302 2.64 -21.59 10.77
N LEU A 303 1.49 -21.37 11.39
CA LEU A 303 1.39 -21.45 12.85
C LEU A 303 1.68 -22.86 13.37
N ASN A 304 1.09 -23.88 12.74
CA ASN A 304 1.33 -25.28 13.09
C ASN A 304 2.78 -25.69 12.83
N MET A 305 3.38 -25.23 11.73
CA MET A 305 4.79 -25.43 11.43
C MET A 305 5.68 -24.90 12.56
N TYR A 306 5.46 -23.66 13.01
CA TYR A 306 6.27 -23.07 14.08
C TYR A 306 6.16 -23.86 15.38
N LYS A 307 4.96 -24.36 15.69
CA LYS A 307 4.73 -25.21 16.87
C LYS A 307 5.52 -26.51 16.78
N ILE A 308 5.39 -27.24 15.67
CA ILE A 308 6.07 -28.51 15.45
C ILE A 308 7.59 -28.35 15.43
N LEU A 309 8.14 -27.35 14.72
CA LEU A 309 9.59 -27.11 14.70
C LEU A 309 10.14 -26.87 16.11
N ASN A 310 9.43 -26.08 16.92
CA ASN A 310 9.81 -25.85 18.32
C ASN A 310 9.74 -27.14 19.17
N GLU A 311 8.73 -27.99 18.96
CA GLU A 311 8.61 -29.29 19.66
C GLU A 311 9.75 -30.24 19.27
N LEU A 312 10.24 -30.17 18.02
CA LEU A 312 11.34 -30.97 17.52
C LEU A 312 12.74 -30.38 17.84
N GLY A 313 12.81 -29.22 18.51
CA GLY A 313 14.06 -28.53 18.79
C GLY A 313 14.76 -27.98 17.54
N ILE A 314 14.03 -27.76 16.46
CA ILE A 314 14.50 -27.17 15.22
C ILE A 314 14.36 -25.65 15.30
N GLU A 315 15.35 -24.91 14.81
CA GLU A 315 15.29 -23.46 14.75
C GLU A 315 14.10 -22.96 13.92
N LYS A 316 13.75 -21.70 14.11
CA LYS A 316 12.59 -21.13 13.43
C LYS A 316 12.84 -20.95 11.94
N HIS A 317 12.22 -21.78 11.12
CA HIS A 317 12.13 -21.64 9.68
C HIS A 317 10.78 -21.07 9.23
N THR A 318 10.77 -20.51 8.03
CA THR A 318 9.52 -20.11 7.33
C THR A 318 9.17 -21.16 6.27
N PRO A 319 7.91 -21.22 5.78
CA PRO A 319 7.57 -22.09 4.65
C PRO A 319 8.38 -21.79 3.38
N HIS A 320 8.97 -20.60 3.26
CA HIS A 320 9.83 -20.25 2.13
C HIS A 320 11.20 -20.91 2.20
N ASP A 321 11.65 -21.23 3.41
CA ASP A 321 12.94 -21.89 3.63
C ASP A 321 12.96 -23.33 3.11
N CYS A 322 11.79 -24.00 3.03
CA CYS A 322 11.67 -25.27 2.30
C CYS A 322 12.10 -25.13 0.83
N ARG A 323 11.78 -24.02 0.20
CA ARG A 323 12.17 -23.77 -1.19
C ARG A 323 13.68 -23.39 -1.29
N HIS A 324 14.23 -22.72 -0.31
CA HIS A 324 15.66 -22.51 -0.20
C HIS A 324 16.39 -23.85 0.00
N THR A 325 15.82 -24.74 0.82
CA THR A 325 16.30 -26.11 1.00
C THR A 325 16.31 -26.89 -0.31
N PHE A 326 15.20 -26.87 -1.07
CA PHE A 326 15.15 -27.50 -2.39
C PHE A 326 16.26 -26.97 -3.33
N SER A 327 16.43 -25.63 -3.37
CA SER A 327 17.47 -25.01 -4.18
C SER A 327 18.88 -25.48 -3.75
N LYS A 328 19.13 -25.56 -2.44
CA LYS A 328 20.39 -26.00 -1.85
C LYS A 328 20.63 -27.48 -2.16
N LEU A 329 19.63 -28.35 -1.96
CA LEU A 329 19.72 -29.78 -2.29
C LEU A 329 20.03 -29.98 -3.77
N CYS A 330 19.38 -29.25 -4.67
CA CYS A 330 19.69 -29.29 -6.09
C CYS A 330 21.14 -28.88 -6.40
N GLU A 331 21.64 -27.85 -5.71
CA GLU A 331 23.00 -27.33 -5.90
C GLU A 331 24.05 -28.32 -5.43
N ASP A 332 23.88 -28.87 -4.23
CA ASP A 332 24.78 -29.86 -3.62
C ASP A 332 24.82 -31.17 -4.43
N SER A 333 23.70 -31.54 -5.02
CA SER A 333 23.56 -32.74 -5.86
C SER A 333 23.85 -32.50 -7.35
N HIS A 334 24.42 -31.36 -7.71
CA HIS A 334 24.82 -31.02 -9.08
C HIS A 334 23.67 -31.14 -10.11
N VAL A 335 22.44 -30.80 -9.69
CA VAL A 335 21.29 -30.65 -10.60
C VAL A 335 21.59 -29.51 -11.56
N ASN A 336 21.27 -29.69 -12.85
CA ASN A 336 21.48 -28.65 -13.84
C ASN A 336 20.82 -27.33 -13.43
N GLU A 337 21.56 -26.23 -13.42
CA GLU A 337 21.11 -24.92 -12.94
C GLU A 337 19.85 -24.41 -13.67
N ASN A 338 19.76 -24.65 -14.98
CA ASN A 338 18.62 -24.22 -15.77
C ASN A 338 17.38 -25.06 -15.44
N ASP A 339 17.53 -26.35 -15.17
CA ASP A 339 16.45 -27.23 -14.77
C ASP A 339 15.98 -26.91 -13.34
N ARG A 340 16.92 -26.62 -12.44
CA ARG A 340 16.60 -26.05 -11.12
C ARG A 340 15.76 -24.77 -11.27
N LYS A 341 16.20 -23.80 -12.09
CA LYS A 341 15.45 -22.55 -12.36
C LYS A 341 14.05 -22.82 -12.92
N ARG A 342 13.91 -23.83 -13.80
CA ARG A 342 12.59 -24.24 -14.31
C ARG A 342 11.69 -24.78 -13.21
N MET A 343 12.21 -25.75 -12.44
CA MET A 343 11.45 -26.37 -11.35
C MET A 343 11.02 -25.36 -10.27
N ILE A 344 11.88 -24.41 -9.90
CA ILE A 344 11.50 -23.38 -8.95
C ILE A 344 10.71 -22.21 -9.59
N GLY A 345 10.63 -22.12 -10.92
CA GLY A 345 9.90 -21.05 -11.63
C GLY A 345 10.56 -19.69 -11.53
N HIS A 346 11.88 -19.63 -11.61
CA HIS A 346 12.65 -18.42 -11.75
C HIS A 346 12.74 -17.99 -13.21
N ALA A 347 12.77 -16.67 -13.45
CA ALA A 347 12.98 -16.14 -14.78
C ALA A 347 14.45 -16.35 -15.21
N PHE A 348 14.66 -16.62 -16.50
CA PHE A 348 16.01 -16.75 -17.07
C PHE A 348 16.68 -15.39 -17.36
N GLY A 349 16.11 -14.27 -16.89
CA GLY A 349 16.62 -12.94 -17.16
C GLY A 349 16.75 -12.64 -18.65
N ASN A 350 17.93 -12.22 -19.07
CA ASN A 350 18.26 -11.92 -20.47
C ASN A 350 18.71 -13.15 -21.27
N ASP A 351 18.75 -14.36 -20.69
CA ASP A 351 19.11 -15.57 -21.39
C ASP A 351 17.96 -16.04 -22.30
N VAL A 352 17.97 -15.51 -23.52
CA VAL A 352 16.98 -15.82 -24.57
C VAL A 352 17.06 -17.30 -24.98
N THR A 353 18.24 -17.87 -24.98
CA THR A 353 18.48 -19.27 -25.40
C THR A 353 17.72 -20.24 -24.50
N ASN A 354 17.92 -20.15 -23.21
CA ASN A 354 17.22 -21.02 -22.25
C ASN A 354 15.74 -20.70 -22.10
N ARG A 355 15.33 -19.46 -22.34
CA ARG A 355 13.93 -19.04 -22.29
C ARG A 355 13.10 -19.54 -23.48
N VAL A 356 13.68 -19.57 -24.68
CA VAL A 356 12.97 -19.84 -25.94
C VAL A 356 13.26 -21.25 -26.48
N TYR A 357 14.51 -21.68 -26.45
CA TYR A 357 14.97 -22.92 -27.10
C TYR A 357 15.23 -24.08 -26.14
N GLY A 358 15.27 -23.84 -24.87
CA GLY A 358 15.51 -24.86 -23.87
C GLY A 358 14.27 -25.71 -23.60
N HIS A 359 13.84 -26.52 -24.57
CA HIS A 359 12.78 -27.53 -24.37
C HIS A 359 13.32 -28.64 -23.47
N ARG A 360 12.76 -28.77 -22.29
CA ARG A 360 13.00 -29.89 -21.36
C ARG A 360 11.67 -30.60 -21.14
N ASP A 361 11.62 -31.89 -21.38
CA ASP A 361 10.44 -32.69 -21.10
C ASP A 361 10.43 -33.21 -19.65
N LEU A 362 9.33 -33.82 -19.24
CA LEU A 362 9.18 -34.39 -17.90
C LEU A 362 10.25 -35.44 -17.60
N ARG A 363 10.69 -36.23 -18.60
CA ARG A 363 11.69 -37.26 -18.43
C ARG A 363 13.05 -36.70 -18.11
N ASP A 364 13.44 -35.61 -18.79
CA ASP A 364 14.70 -34.91 -18.50
C ASP A 364 14.70 -34.37 -17.05
N LEU A 365 13.61 -33.70 -16.66
CA LEU A 365 13.50 -33.15 -15.30
C LEU A 365 13.47 -34.24 -14.22
N LYS A 366 12.90 -35.43 -14.51
CA LYS A 366 12.95 -36.59 -13.61
C LYS A 366 14.38 -37.04 -13.36
N ILE A 367 15.19 -37.14 -14.42
CA ILE A 367 16.61 -37.52 -14.30
C ILE A 367 17.35 -36.50 -13.41
N GLU A 368 17.04 -35.24 -13.59
CA GLU A 368 17.70 -34.16 -12.82
C GLU A 368 17.28 -34.15 -11.33
N ILE A 369 15.99 -34.26 -11.02
CA ILE A 369 15.53 -34.21 -9.62
C ILE A 369 16.00 -35.44 -8.83
N GLU A 370 16.10 -36.61 -9.45
CA GLU A 370 16.58 -37.85 -8.80
C GLU A 370 18.08 -37.83 -8.48
N LYS A 371 18.83 -36.82 -8.91
CA LYS A 371 20.21 -36.59 -8.45
C LYS A 371 20.25 -36.14 -7.00
N ILE A 372 19.17 -35.54 -6.46
CA ILE A 372 19.11 -35.16 -5.05
C ILE A 372 19.33 -36.40 -4.20
N ASP A 373 20.36 -36.33 -3.37
CA ASP A 373 20.86 -37.49 -2.66
C ASP A 373 19.82 -38.07 -1.67
N LYS A 374 19.81 -39.40 -1.61
CA LYS A 374 18.95 -40.19 -0.74
C LYS A 374 19.66 -40.58 0.56
N GLU A 375 20.92 -40.17 0.77
CA GLU A 375 21.71 -40.62 1.92
C GLU A 375 21.09 -40.25 3.27
N CYS A 376 20.34 -39.17 3.33
CA CYS A 376 19.54 -38.82 4.52
C CYS A 376 18.44 -39.84 4.86
N PHE A 377 18.10 -40.79 3.94
CA PHE A 377 16.98 -41.74 4.11
C PHE A 377 17.43 -43.16 4.39
N VAL A 378 18.63 -43.54 3.91
CA VAL A 378 19.11 -44.95 3.90
C VAL A 378 19.38 -45.47 5.32
N THR A 379 19.58 -44.59 6.28
CA THR A 379 19.85 -44.97 7.70
C THR A 379 18.58 -45.23 8.50
N LEU A 380 17.37 -44.97 7.95
CA LEU A 380 16.07 -45.09 8.65
C LEU A 380 15.18 -46.23 8.15
N LEU A 381 15.58 -46.96 7.11
CA LEU A 381 14.98 -48.17 6.60
C LEU A 381 15.85 -49.40 6.99
#